data_755517e59e9b3d0fd448f50b8cc5c399
#
_entry.id   755517e59e9b3d0fd448f50b8cc5c399
#
_cell.length_a   1.000
_cell.length_b   1.000
_cell.length_c   1.000
_cell.angle_alpha   90.00
_cell.angle_beta   90.00
_cell.angle_gamma   90.00
#
_symmetry.space_group_name_H-M   'P 1'
#
loop_
_entity.id
_entity.type
_entity.pdbx_description
1 polymer ?
#
loop_
_entity_poly.entity_id
_entity_poly.type
_entity_poly.pdbx_seq_one_letter_code
_entity_poly.pdbx_strand_id
1 'polypeptide(L)'
;ARDGGTTLAIWDDPNSNGPADPTGADDENPTQILIQSAPLFDIDKISTYLDGDPNVLLAGETLRYTITVQNIGTDNAAGVEIVDQIPANTAYVAGSTTLNGVAVPDAADGRSPLVDGIPINAPGDPTPGVMNAAATDNLATIVFDVMVYPDVPDGTVISNQAFVSAVDYGIADIPSDDPRTAVPDD
;
A
#
# COMPACT_ATOMS: atom_id res chain seq x y z
N ALA A 1 -29.52 8.86 -38.34
CA ALA A 1 -30.92 9.27 -38.09
C ALA A 1 -31.23 10.49 -38.93
N ARG A 2 -32.42 10.55 -39.52
CA ARG A 2 -32.87 11.70 -40.29
C ARG A 2 -34.04 12.34 -39.58
N ASP A 3 -33.93 13.63 -39.34
CA ASP A 3 -35.04 14.46 -38.96
C ASP A 3 -35.21 15.55 -40.04
N GLY A 4 -36.37 15.60 -40.69
CA GLY A 4 -36.71 16.64 -41.65
C GLY A 4 -35.77 16.80 -42.84
N GLY A 5 -35.02 15.76 -43.23
CA GLY A 5 -34.05 15.80 -44.31
C GLY A 5 -32.65 16.31 -43.96
N THR A 6 -32.39 16.61 -42.68
CA THR A 6 -31.07 17.03 -42.21
C THR A 6 -30.28 15.78 -41.79
N THR A 7 -29.08 15.61 -42.32
CA THR A 7 -28.15 14.56 -41.84
C THR A 7 -27.54 15.05 -40.54
N LEU A 8 -27.78 14.34 -39.45
CA LEU A 8 -27.09 14.59 -38.19
C LEU A 8 -25.62 14.16 -38.32
N ALA A 9 -24.72 14.95 -37.78
CA ALA A 9 -23.32 14.59 -37.74
C ALA A 9 -23.13 13.32 -36.87
N ILE A 10 -22.47 12.34 -37.43
CA ILE A 10 -22.04 11.13 -36.72
C ILE A 10 -20.65 11.43 -36.17
N TRP A 11 -20.46 11.19 -34.89
CA TRP A 11 -19.17 11.38 -34.24
C TRP A 11 -18.36 10.11 -34.34
N ASP A 12 -17.15 10.23 -34.90
CA ASP A 12 -16.18 9.17 -34.97
C ASP A 12 -15.27 9.16 -33.73
N ASP A 13 -14.91 7.99 -33.25
CA ASP A 13 -13.92 7.85 -32.17
C ASP A 13 -12.51 8.00 -32.76
N PRO A 14 -11.76 9.07 -32.39
CA PRO A 14 -10.40 9.27 -32.92
C PRO A 14 -9.38 8.21 -32.45
N ASN A 15 -9.76 7.35 -31.50
CA ASN A 15 -8.93 6.24 -31.04
C ASN A 15 -9.18 4.92 -31.79
N SER A 16 -10.17 4.86 -32.65
CA SER A 16 -10.41 3.66 -33.45
C SER A 16 -9.38 3.54 -34.57
N ASN A 17 -8.93 2.32 -34.85
CA ASN A 17 -7.85 2.04 -35.80
C ASN A 17 -8.30 2.03 -37.29
N GLY A 18 -9.47 2.52 -37.61
CA GLY A 18 -9.98 2.60 -38.96
C GLY A 18 -9.96 4.02 -39.54
N PRO A 19 -9.73 4.21 -40.84
CA PRO A 19 -9.99 5.50 -41.47
C PRO A 19 -11.49 5.79 -41.39
N ALA A 20 -11.85 7.00 -41.00
CA ALA A 20 -13.24 7.46 -41.04
C ALA A 20 -13.85 7.19 -42.42
N ASP A 21 -14.93 6.42 -42.48
CA ASP A 21 -15.63 6.19 -43.75
C ASP A 21 -16.61 7.38 -44.02
N PRO A 22 -16.26 8.24 -44.95
CA PRO A 22 -17.13 9.35 -45.30
C PRO A 22 -18.47 8.92 -45.93
N THR A 23 -18.62 7.64 -46.24
CA THR A 23 -19.88 7.09 -46.80
C THR A 23 -20.80 6.52 -45.72
N GLY A 24 -20.27 6.39 -44.51
CA GLY A 24 -20.99 6.39 -43.25
C GLY A 24 -22.10 5.38 -43.03
N ALA A 25 -22.02 4.21 -43.60
CA ALA A 25 -23.09 3.26 -43.32
C ALA A 25 -22.88 2.38 -42.12
N ASP A 26 -21.62 2.14 -41.74
CA ASP A 26 -21.33 1.09 -40.76
C ASP A 26 -20.12 1.35 -39.80
N ASP A 27 -19.54 2.56 -39.79
CA ASP A 27 -18.32 2.89 -39.07
C ASP A 27 -18.51 3.59 -37.72
N GLU A 28 -19.66 3.50 -37.19
CA GLU A 28 -19.94 4.04 -35.85
C GLU A 28 -19.18 3.21 -34.81
N ASN A 29 -17.87 3.40 -34.77
CA ASN A 29 -17.06 2.82 -33.72
C ASN A 29 -17.33 3.58 -32.42
N PRO A 30 -18.11 3.03 -31.50
CA PRO A 30 -18.37 3.69 -30.25
C PRO A 30 -17.08 3.82 -29.46
N THR A 31 -16.90 4.90 -28.72
CA THR A 31 -15.88 4.99 -27.70
C THR A 31 -16.10 3.86 -26.69
N GLN A 32 -15.13 2.97 -26.58
CA GLN A 32 -15.17 1.83 -25.67
C GLN A 32 -14.33 2.13 -24.44
N ILE A 33 -14.93 2.01 -23.28
CA ILE A 33 -14.26 2.13 -21.99
C ILE A 33 -14.38 0.76 -21.31
N LEU A 34 -13.24 0.14 -21.06
CA LEU A 34 -13.20 -1.08 -20.26
C LEU A 34 -13.19 -0.72 -18.78
N ILE A 35 -14.23 -1.13 -18.06
CA ILE A 35 -14.28 -1.02 -16.62
C ILE A 35 -13.68 -2.31 -16.05
N GLN A 36 -12.62 -2.18 -15.28
CA GLN A 36 -11.98 -3.29 -14.59
C GLN A 36 -12.08 -3.11 -13.09
N SER A 37 -12.35 -4.20 -12.39
CA SER A 37 -12.17 -4.27 -10.94
C SER A 37 -10.71 -4.65 -10.65
N ALA A 38 -10.12 -4.02 -9.64
CA ALA A 38 -8.78 -4.33 -9.19
C ALA A 38 -8.63 -3.98 -7.69
N PRO A 39 -7.79 -4.71 -6.94
CA PRO A 39 -7.32 -4.24 -5.64
C PRO A 39 -6.42 -3.02 -5.83
N LEU A 40 -6.49 -2.09 -4.88
CA LEU A 40 -5.64 -0.92 -4.78
C LEU A 40 -5.33 -0.69 -3.30
N PHE A 41 -4.07 -0.51 -2.97
CA PHE A 41 -3.66 -0.35 -1.58
C PHE A 41 -3.29 1.09 -1.27
N ASP A 42 -3.74 1.52 -0.08
CA ASP A 42 -3.32 2.72 0.61
C ASP A 42 -2.47 2.28 1.80
N ILE A 43 -1.26 2.81 1.93
CA ILE A 43 -0.25 2.29 2.87
C ILE A 43 0.40 3.46 3.58
N ASP A 44 0.02 3.68 4.83
CA ASP A 44 0.64 4.70 5.68
C ASP A 44 1.66 4.08 6.65
N LYS A 45 2.74 4.80 6.92
CA LYS A 45 3.72 4.45 7.93
C LYS A 45 4.10 5.66 8.75
N ILE A 46 3.88 5.57 10.05
CA ILE A 46 4.25 6.62 10.99
C ILE A 46 5.18 6.09 12.07
N SER A 47 5.97 7.00 12.62
CA SER A 47 6.83 6.74 13.78
C SER A 47 6.36 7.52 15.01
N THR A 48 6.54 6.93 16.20
CA THR A 48 6.33 7.58 17.50
C THR A 48 7.46 7.20 18.45
N TYR A 49 7.89 8.18 19.27
CA TYR A 49 8.90 7.96 20.28
C TYR A 49 8.24 7.41 21.55
N LEU A 50 8.76 6.33 22.11
CA LEU A 50 8.19 5.68 23.29
C LEU A 50 8.80 6.19 24.58
N ASP A 51 10.00 6.74 24.50
CA ASP A 51 10.77 7.23 25.64
C ASP A 51 11.00 8.74 25.51
N GLY A 52 11.32 9.41 26.63
CA GLY A 52 11.80 10.77 26.63
C GLY A 52 10.82 11.85 26.13
N ASP A 53 11.33 12.80 25.37
CA ASP A 53 10.55 13.90 24.79
C ASP A 53 9.89 13.45 23.47
N PRO A 54 8.57 13.58 23.32
CA PRO A 54 7.87 13.13 22.11
C PRO A 54 8.29 13.88 20.82
N ASN A 55 9.06 14.95 20.93
CA ASN A 55 9.53 15.74 19.78
C ASN A 55 11.02 15.55 19.48
N VAL A 56 11.75 14.80 20.31
CA VAL A 56 13.20 14.62 20.17
C VAL A 56 13.55 13.16 20.40
N LEU A 57 14.04 12.49 19.38
CA LEU A 57 14.56 11.11 19.49
C LEU A 57 16.04 11.16 19.87
N LEU A 58 16.40 10.55 20.97
CA LEU A 58 17.78 10.46 21.44
C LEU A 58 18.37 9.06 21.16
N ALA A 59 19.70 9.02 21.08
CA ALA A 59 20.41 7.76 21.00
C ALA A 59 20.11 6.89 22.25
N GLY A 60 19.82 5.62 22.05
CA GLY A 60 19.42 4.66 23.08
C GLY A 60 17.91 4.61 23.36
N GLU A 61 17.10 5.49 22.79
CA GLU A 61 15.63 5.48 22.95
C GLU A 61 14.95 4.54 21.96
N THR A 62 13.69 4.24 22.26
CA THR A 62 12.86 3.32 21.47
C THR A 62 11.91 4.09 20.58
N LEU A 63 11.90 3.69 19.31
CA LEU A 63 11.03 4.19 18.27
C LEU A 63 10.03 3.10 17.88
N ARG A 64 8.74 3.44 17.88
CA ARG A 64 7.67 2.57 17.38
C ARG A 64 7.28 2.98 15.98
N TYR A 65 7.23 2.01 15.08
CA TYR A 65 6.59 2.15 13.79
C TYR A 65 5.18 1.56 13.81
N THR A 66 4.26 2.28 13.22
CA THR A 66 2.90 1.81 12.95
C THR A 66 2.66 1.91 11.45
N ILE A 67 2.31 0.80 10.85
CA ILE A 67 1.98 0.71 9.42
C ILE A 67 0.51 0.35 9.32
N THR A 68 -0.22 1.07 8.48
CA THR A 68 -1.60 0.74 8.15
C THR A 68 -1.70 0.43 6.67
N VAL A 69 -2.42 -0.64 6.33
CA VAL A 69 -2.65 -1.05 4.94
C VAL A 69 -4.14 -1.23 4.73
N GLN A 70 -4.68 -0.56 3.73
CA GLN A 70 -6.08 -0.65 3.36
C GLN A 70 -6.24 -1.02 1.89
N ASN A 71 -7.13 -1.94 1.58
CA ASN A 71 -7.56 -2.16 0.20
C ASN A 71 -8.67 -1.16 -0.14
N ILE A 72 -8.33 -0.10 -0.86
CA ILE A 72 -9.24 0.96 -1.33
C ILE A 72 -9.77 0.69 -2.75
N GLY A 73 -9.40 -0.45 -3.34
CA GLY A 73 -9.83 -0.87 -4.67
C GLY A 73 -11.27 -1.37 -4.71
N THR A 74 -11.63 -1.95 -5.83
CA THR A 74 -12.99 -2.48 -6.10
C THR A 74 -13.04 -3.99 -6.09
N ASP A 75 -11.90 -4.67 -5.95
CA ASP A 75 -11.79 -6.13 -5.89
C ASP A 75 -11.02 -6.57 -4.64
N ASN A 76 -11.32 -7.77 -4.18
CA ASN A 76 -10.61 -8.38 -3.06
C ASN A 76 -9.20 -8.78 -3.48
N ALA A 77 -8.25 -8.70 -2.56
CA ALA A 77 -6.89 -9.15 -2.78
C ALA A 77 -6.59 -10.44 -2.03
N ALA A 78 -5.77 -11.30 -2.64
CA ALA A 78 -5.18 -12.48 -2.02
C ALA A 78 -3.65 -12.43 -2.22
N GLY A 79 -2.91 -13.19 -1.40
CA GLY A 79 -1.44 -13.17 -1.44
C GLY A 79 -0.86 -11.82 -1.04
N VAL A 80 -1.55 -11.08 -0.16
CA VAL A 80 -1.08 -9.78 0.32
C VAL A 80 -0.02 -9.99 1.39
N GLU A 81 1.16 -9.43 1.15
CA GLU A 81 2.32 -9.54 2.02
C GLU A 81 2.94 -8.16 2.27
N ILE A 82 3.50 -7.96 3.46
CA ILE A 82 4.27 -6.76 3.81
C ILE A 82 5.71 -7.14 4.16
N VAL A 83 6.64 -6.36 3.65
CA VAL A 83 8.08 -6.43 3.97
C VAL A 83 8.52 -5.09 4.55
N ASP A 84 9.32 -5.13 5.62
CA ASP A 84 9.93 -3.95 6.21
C ASP A 84 11.31 -4.28 6.78
N GLN A 85 12.34 -3.63 6.27
CA GLN A 85 13.70 -3.82 6.76
C GLN A 85 13.93 -3.00 8.03
N ILE A 86 14.73 -3.51 8.95
CA ILE A 86 15.11 -2.74 10.14
C ILE A 86 16.02 -1.59 9.70
N PRO A 87 15.69 -0.33 10.04
CA PRO A 87 16.47 0.81 9.60
C PRO A 87 17.89 0.82 10.15
N ALA A 88 18.81 1.40 9.38
CA ALA A 88 20.19 1.58 9.80
C ALA A 88 20.26 2.35 11.14
N ASN A 89 21.28 2.08 11.93
CA ASN A 89 21.52 2.68 13.25
C ASN A 89 20.50 2.28 14.33
N THR A 90 19.70 1.23 14.09
CA THR A 90 18.75 0.70 15.07
C THR A 90 18.84 -0.81 15.21
N ALA A 91 18.29 -1.32 16.30
CA ALA A 91 18.10 -2.75 16.53
C ALA A 91 16.61 -3.04 16.73
N TYR A 92 16.12 -4.11 16.13
CA TYR A 92 14.77 -4.62 16.38
C TYR A 92 14.57 -4.99 17.86
N VAL A 93 13.43 -4.61 18.43
CA VAL A 93 13.02 -5.06 19.76
C VAL A 93 12.28 -6.38 19.60
N ALA A 94 12.91 -7.46 20.04
CA ALA A 94 12.38 -8.82 19.88
C ALA A 94 10.97 -8.96 20.49
N GLY A 95 10.08 -9.63 19.78
CA GLY A 95 8.69 -9.86 20.19
C GLY A 95 7.78 -8.64 20.12
N SER A 96 8.23 -7.52 19.54
CA SER A 96 7.42 -6.30 19.45
C SER A 96 6.47 -6.29 18.25
N THR A 97 6.66 -7.16 17.27
CA THR A 97 5.81 -7.16 16.07
C THR A 97 4.41 -7.66 16.37
N THR A 98 3.41 -6.89 15.97
CA THR A 98 2.00 -7.30 16.02
C THR A 98 1.31 -7.04 14.69
N LEU A 99 0.32 -7.87 14.37
CA LEU A 99 -0.65 -7.66 13.30
C LEU A 99 -2.03 -7.55 13.93
N ASN A 100 -2.72 -6.44 13.73
CA ASN A 100 -4.04 -6.15 14.30
C ASN A 100 -4.09 -6.34 15.84
N GLY A 101 -2.97 -5.98 16.52
CA GLY A 101 -2.81 -6.14 17.97
C GLY A 101 -2.48 -7.57 18.43
N VAL A 102 -2.39 -8.53 17.54
CA VAL A 102 -2.00 -9.91 17.85
C VAL A 102 -0.50 -10.08 17.58
N ALA A 103 0.24 -10.66 18.54
CA ALA A 103 1.67 -10.86 18.39
C ALA A 103 2.00 -11.77 17.20
N VAL A 104 2.97 -11.35 16.40
CA VAL A 104 3.58 -12.14 15.32
C VAL A 104 4.91 -12.68 15.86
N PRO A 105 5.13 -14.00 15.83
CA PRO A 105 6.39 -14.57 16.30
C PRO A 105 7.59 -14.06 15.50
N ASP A 106 8.70 -13.82 16.20
CA ASP A 106 9.98 -13.50 15.55
C ASP A 106 10.44 -14.65 14.66
N ALA A 107 11.29 -14.33 13.68
CA ALA A 107 12.00 -15.33 12.90
C ALA A 107 12.86 -16.23 13.82
N ALA A 108 13.20 -17.42 13.35
CA ALA A 108 13.90 -18.43 14.16
C ALA A 108 15.27 -17.96 14.71
N ASP A 109 15.86 -16.96 14.08
CA ASP A 109 17.11 -16.31 14.49
C ASP A 109 16.90 -15.06 15.37
N GLY A 110 15.66 -14.76 15.76
CA GLY A 110 15.30 -13.61 16.60
C GLY A 110 15.17 -12.29 15.84
N ARG A 111 15.23 -12.30 14.50
CA ARG A 111 14.98 -11.11 13.68
C ARG A 111 13.50 -10.75 13.65
N SER A 112 13.22 -9.51 13.24
CA SER A 112 11.86 -9.10 12.87
C SER A 112 11.31 -10.03 11.78
N PRO A 113 10.08 -10.53 11.93
CA PRO A 113 9.42 -11.32 10.90
C PRO A 113 9.16 -10.51 9.62
N LEU A 114 9.11 -9.17 9.70
CA LEU A 114 8.88 -8.29 8.56
C LEU A 114 10.04 -8.26 7.57
N VAL A 115 11.25 -8.65 7.99
CA VAL A 115 12.42 -8.69 7.09
C VAL A 115 12.26 -9.73 5.98
N ASP A 116 11.63 -10.86 6.30
CA ASP A 116 11.35 -11.93 5.33
C ASP A 116 9.96 -11.79 4.68
N GLY A 117 9.14 -10.87 5.19
CA GLY A 117 7.75 -10.69 4.79
C GLY A 117 6.77 -11.53 5.60
N ILE A 118 5.61 -10.96 5.86
CA ILE A 118 4.49 -11.64 6.50
C ILE A 118 3.19 -11.44 5.71
N PRO A 119 2.35 -12.47 5.61
CA PRO A 119 1.01 -12.30 5.07
C PRO A 119 0.18 -11.43 6.01
N ILE A 120 -0.51 -10.44 5.44
CA ILE A 120 -1.36 -9.53 6.20
C ILE A 120 -2.83 -9.70 5.82
N ASN A 121 -3.71 -9.44 6.78
CA ASN A 121 -5.15 -9.41 6.60
C ASN A 121 -5.76 -8.35 7.52
N ALA A 122 -6.88 -7.78 7.11
CA ALA A 122 -7.65 -6.91 7.97
C ALA A 122 -8.36 -7.71 9.09
N PRO A 123 -8.75 -7.08 10.21
CA PRO A 123 -9.42 -7.79 11.31
C PRO A 123 -10.70 -8.54 10.91
N GLY A 124 -11.42 -8.04 9.90
CA GLY A 124 -12.62 -8.68 9.34
C GLY A 124 -12.36 -9.89 8.45
N ASP A 125 -11.10 -10.11 8.06
CA ASP A 125 -10.69 -11.21 7.18
C ASP A 125 -9.90 -12.26 7.98
N PRO A 126 -10.47 -13.45 8.23
CA PRO A 126 -9.78 -14.44 9.06
C PRO A 126 -8.64 -15.17 8.32
N THR A 127 -8.52 -14.99 7.01
CA THR A 127 -7.55 -15.70 6.20
C THR A 127 -6.29 -14.85 6.01
N PRO A 128 -5.10 -15.29 6.47
CA PRO A 128 -3.85 -14.58 6.22
C PRO A 128 -3.63 -14.32 4.72
N GLY A 129 -3.17 -13.12 4.39
CA GLY A 129 -2.93 -12.71 3.02
C GLY A 129 -4.18 -12.31 2.22
N VAL A 130 -5.35 -12.20 2.85
CA VAL A 130 -6.59 -11.77 2.19
C VAL A 130 -7.03 -10.41 2.71
N MET A 131 -7.28 -9.46 1.80
CA MET A 131 -7.82 -8.14 2.12
C MET A 131 -9.00 -7.81 1.22
N ASN A 132 -10.19 -7.75 1.81
CA ASN A 132 -11.44 -7.47 1.09
C ASN A 132 -11.62 -5.95 0.88
N ALA A 133 -11.99 -5.55 -0.35
CA ALA A 133 -12.20 -4.15 -0.72
C ALA A 133 -13.41 -3.49 -0.03
N ALA A 134 -14.45 -4.26 0.26
CA ALA A 134 -15.74 -3.74 0.74
C ALA A 134 -16.00 -3.97 2.23
N ALA A 135 -15.03 -4.49 2.98
CA ALA A 135 -15.21 -4.78 4.41
C ALA A 135 -15.21 -3.48 5.23
N THR A 136 -16.08 -3.43 6.27
CA THR A 136 -16.09 -2.31 7.22
C THR A 136 -14.83 -2.24 8.08
N ASP A 137 -14.11 -3.37 8.21
CA ASP A 137 -12.84 -3.49 8.94
C ASP A 137 -11.74 -3.96 7.99
N ASN A 138 -11.51 -3.20 6.90
CA ASN A 138 -10.54 -3.54 5.85
C ASN A 138 -9.15 -2.92 6.06
N LEU A 139 -8.85 -2.43 7.25
CA LEU A 139 -7.58 -1.83 7.62
C LEU A 139 -6.72 -2.82 8.42
N ALA A 140 -5.63 -3.29 7.85
CA ALA A 140 -4.61 -4.03 8.58
C ALA A 140 -3.68 -3.05 9.30
N THR A 141 -3.32 -3.36 10.55
CA THR A 141 -2.39 -2.54 11.34
C THR A 141 -1.22 -3.39 11.82
N ILE A 142 -0.04 -3.01 11.43
CA ILE A 142 1.22 -3.63 11.83
C ILE A 142 1.97 -2.66 12.73
N VAL A 143 2.48 -3.17 13.85
CA VAL A 143 3.29 -2.39 14.79
C VAL A 143 4.56 -3.16 15.10
N PHE A 144 5.68 -2.45 15.19
CA PHE A 144 6.94 -2.99 15.71
C PHE A 144 7.81 -1.88 16.30
N ASP A 145 8.76 -2.26 17.16
CA ASP A 145 9.64 -1.33 17.86
C ASP A 145 11.08 -1.56 17.46
N VAL A 146 11.84 -0.48 17.40
CA VAL A 146 13.30 -0.50 17.24
C VAL A 146 13.94 0.40 18.28
N MET A 147 15.12 0.03 18.76
CA MET A 147 15.94 0.83 19.65
C MET A 147 17.06 1.49 18.86
N VAL A 148 17.23 2.78 18.99
CA VAL A 148 18.35 3.52 18.39
C VAL A 148 19.65 3.13 19.09
N TYR A 149 20.73 2.86 18.35
CA TYR A 149 22.00 2.55 18.97
C TYR A 149 22.51 3.73 19.83
N PRO A 150 23.13 3.47 20.99
CA PRO A 150 23.51 4.51 21.94
C PRO A 150 24.66 5.42 21.45
N ASP A 151 25.37 5.00 20.40
CA ASP A 151 26.53 5.70 19.81
C ASP A 151 26.19 6.42 18.50
N VAL A 152 24.89 6.52 18.14
CA VAL A 152 24.45 7.24 16.94
C VAL A 152 24.75 8.74 17.10
N PRO A 153 25.50 9.37 16.15
CA PRO A 153 25.82 10.78 16.21
C PRO A 153 24.60 11.69 16.11
N ASP A 154 24.68 12.85 16.77
CA ASP A 154 23.70 13.91 16.59
C ASP A 154 23.56 14.33 15.12
N GLY A 155 22.33 14.60 14.69
CA GLY A 155 21.98 14.93 13.30
C GLY A 155 21.87 13.72 12.36
N THR A 156 22.01 12.48 12.85
CA THR A 156 21.75 11.29 12.04
C THR A 156 20.25 11.19 11.70
N VAL A 157 19.96 10.96 10.43
CA VAL A 157 18.59 10.69 9.96
C VAL A 157 18.35 9.17 9.94
N ILE A 158 17.27 8.72 10.54
CA ILE A 158 16.79 7.34 10.46
C ILE A 158 15.63 7.32 9.48
N SER A 159 15.82 6.65 8.34
CA SER A 159 14.78 6.45 7.33
C SER A 159 14.34 4.99 7.33
N ASN A 160 13.05 4.76 7.19
CA ASN A 160 12.48 3.42 7.09
C ASN A 160 11.26 3.42 6.21
N GLN A 161 11.15 2.45 5.30
CA GLN A 161 10.03 2.29 4.39
C GLN A 161 9.59 0.84 4.32
N ALA A 162 8.29 0.61 4.39
CA ALA A 162 7.67 -0.68 4.18
C ALA A 162 7.20 -0.83 2.73
N PHE A 163 7.05 -2.07 2.29
CA PHE A 163 6.55 -2.40 0.96
C PHE A 163 5.45 -3.45 1.05
N VAL A 164 4.38 -3.24 0.31
CA VAL A 164 3.27 -4.18 0.20
C VAL A 164 3.20 -4.75 -1.20
N SER A 165 2.96 -6.04 -1.29
CA SER A 165 2.74 -6.75 -2.55
C SER A 165 1.46 -7.58 -2.51
N ALA A 166 0.88 -7.84 -3.68
CA ALA A 166 -0.19 -8.80 -3.89
C ALA A 166 0.09 -9.53 -5.19
N VAL A 167 0.97 -10.53 -5.11
CA VAL A 167 1.57 -11.19 -6.28
C VAL A 167 0.55 -11.87 -7.20
N ASP A 168 -0.57 -12.33 -6.66
CA ASP A 168 -1.66 -12.94 -7.40
C ASP A 168 -2.34 -11.96 -8.39
N TYR A 169 -2.14 -10.66 -8.17
CA TYR A 169 -2.66 -9.57 -9.01
C TYR A 169 -1.56 -8.84 -9.79
N GLY A 170 -0.32 -9.31 -9.72
CA GLY A 170 0.82 -8.65 -10.35
C GLY A 170 1.20 -7.31 -9.69
N ILE A 171 0.77 -7.09 -8.46
CA ILE A 171 1.11 -5.91 -7.66
C ILE A 171 2.38 -6.22 -6.87
N ALA A 172 3.42 -5.43 -7.05
CA ALA A 172 4.70 -5.61 -6.38
C ALA A 172 5.19 -4.29 -5.79
N ASP A 173 5.74 -4.39 -4.58
CA ASP A 173 6.56 -3.35 -3.94
C ASP A 173 5.93 -1.95 -3.91
N ILE A 174 4.67 -1.84 -3.51
CA ILE A 174 4.05 -0.55 -3.25
C ILE A 174 4.66 0.02 -1.95
N PRO A 175 5.34 1.16 -2.01
CA PRO A 175 5.94 1.77 -0.82
C PRO A 175 4.89 2.35 0.12
N SER A 176 5.24 2.43 1.41
CA SER A 176 4.45 3.19 2.39
C SER A 176 4.68 4.69 2.23
N ASP A 177 3.73 5.48 2.69
CA ASP A 177 3.79 6.94 2.75
C ASP A 177 3.75 7.42 4.21
N ASP A 178 4.42 8.53 4.54
CA ASP A 178 4.19 9.21 5.82
C ASP A 178 3.11 10.29 5.62
N PRO A 179 1.88 10.06 6.09
CA PRO A 179 0.78 10.99 5.85
C PRO A 179 0.96 12.38 6.52
N ARG A 180 2.03 12.55 7.32
CA ARG A 180 2.38 13.82 7.96
C ARG A 180 3.25 14.71 7.08
N THR A 181 3.79 14.20 5.99
CA THR A 181 4.61 14.94 5.02
C THR A 181 3.80 15.25 3.77
N ALA A 182 4.36 16.08 2.88
CA ALA A 182 3.77 16.38 1.58
C ALA A 182 4.55 15.72 0.43
N VAL A 183 5.49 14.86 0.78
CA VAL A 183 6.32 14.11 -0.18
C VAL A 183 5.71 12.71 -0.30
N PRO A 184 5.20 12.32 -1.47
CA PRO A 184 4.67 10.97 -1.66
C PRO A 184 5.76 9.91 -1.53
N ASP A 185 5.40 8.76 -0.95
CA ASP A 185 6.26 7.57 -0.86
C ASP A 185 7.57 7.80 -0.07
N ASP A 186 7.52 8.58 1.02
CA ASP A 186 8.67 8.88 1.87
C ASP A 186 8.69 8.14 3.24
#